data_13344fd824e30252acb1066680d55e3e
#
_entry.id   13344fd824e30252acb1066680d55e3e
#
_cell.length_a   1.000
_cell.length_b   1.000
_cell.length_c   1.000
_cell.angle_alpha   90.00
_cell.angle_beta   90.00
_cell.angle_gamma   90.00
#
_symmetry.space_group_name_H-M   'P 1'
#
loop_
_entity.id
_entity.type
_entity.pdbx_description
1 polymer ?
#
loop_
_entity_poly.entity_id
_entity_poly.type
_entity_poly.pdbx_seq_one_letter_code
_entity_poly.pdbx_strand_id
1 'polypeptide(L)'
;NSIFSNCEELIKQSKLAGADIAKFQLGWKGKPGEINFLDEKKISQLYNWSEKYEIDLMFSVFTKDALKLLKKFPIKRIKIASRTLKNDIDLCKEILSLNLETFISLGMWEDKSNLPFKDENIKYMWCKSSYPTSNDDLKLLPKNFKDRPISGYSDHSIGIDTALLAISRGASVVEEHFTLDKSSTFIR
;
A
#
# COMPACT_ATOMS: atom_id res chain seq x y z
N ASN A 1 8.49 -1.28 -10.02
CA ASN A 1 9.69 -2.14 -10.15
C ASN A 1 10.91 -1.28 -10.48
N SER A 2 11.21 -0.36 -9.61
CA SER A 2 12.35 0.53 -9.79
C SER A 2 13.65 -0.16 -9.39
N ILE A 3 14.71 0.08 -10.16
CA ILE A 3 16.07 -0.24 -9.71
C ILE A 3 16.25 0.48 -8.37
N PHE A 4 16.86 -0.15 -7.37
CA PHE A 4 17.00 0.44 -6.04
C PHE A 4 17.60 1.86 -6.06
N SER A 5 18.48 2.16 -7.02
CA SER A 5 19.02 3.51 -7.26
C SER A 5 17.95 4.59 -7.52
N ASN A 6 16.77 4.20 -8.01
CA ASN A 6 15.68 5.15 -8.28
C ASN A 6 14.77 5.38 -7.06
N CYS A 7 14.95 4.61 -5.98
CA CYS A 7 14.07 4.70 -4.80
C CYS A 7 14.20 6.07 -4.10
N GLU A 8 15.39 6.66 -4.08
CA GLU A 8 15.59 8.00 -3.51
C GLU A 8 14.77 9.04 -4.27
N GLU A 9 14.86 9.04 -5.61
CA GLU A 9 14.11 9.99 -6.43
C GLU A 9 12.59 9.73 -6.35
N LEU A 10 12.14 8.45 -6.27
CA LEU A 10 10.73 8.13 -6.05
C LEU A 10 10.22 8.72 -4.72
N ILE A 11 10.97 8.58 -3.63
CA ILE A 11 10.61 9.13 -2.32
C ILE A 11 10.53 10.67 -2.40
N LYS A 12 11.56 11.32 -2.96
CA LYS A 12 11.60 12.76 -3.13
C LYS A 12 10.43 13.28 -3.98
N GLN A 13 10.18 12.67 -5.13
CA GLN A 13 9.11 13.09 -6.03
C GLN A 13 7.73 12.81 -5.45
N SER A 14 7.54 11.72 -4.68
CA SER A 14 6.30 11.49 -3.94
C SER A 14 6.02 12.63 -2.94
N LYS A 15 7.03 13.08 -2.19
CA LYS A 15 6.90 14.23 -1.28
C LYS A 15 6.54 15.51 -2.04
N LEU A 16 7.24 15.78 -3.15
CA LEU A 16 6.97 16.98 -3.97
C LEU A 16 5.57 16.96 -4.59
N ALA A 17 5.05 15.78 -4.89
CA ALA A 17 3.68 15.59 -5.35
C ALA A 17 2.62 15.71 -4.21
N GLY A 18 3.04 15.94 -2.96
CA GLY A 18 2.15 16.14 -1.82
C GLY A 18 1.71 14.86 -1.11
N ALA A 19 2.36 13.72 -1.37
CA ALA A 19 2.06 12.49 -0.66
C ALA A 19 2.52 12.56 0.81
N ASP A 20 1.72 12.01 1.71
CA ASP A 20 2.05 11.89 3.13
C ASP A 20 2.94 10.67 3.41
N ILE A 21 2.81 9.63 2.59
CA ILE A 21 3.44 8.33 2.82
C ILE A 21 4.00 7.77 1.51
N ALA A 22 5.28 7.42 1.49
CA ALA A 22 5.88 6.61 0.44
C ALA A 22 5.80 5.11 0.82
N LYS A 23 5.18 4.29 -0.06
CA LYS A 23 4.96 2.88 0.23
C LYS A 23 5.78 1.96 -0.67
N PHE A 24 6.44 0.97 -0.07
CA PHE A 24 7.18 -0.09 -0.75
C PHE A 24 6.59 -1.47 -0.47
N GLN A 25 6.95 -2.46 -1.29
CA GLN A 25 6.57 -3.86 -1.12
C GLN A 25 7.72 -4.65 -0.50
N LEU A 26 7.45 -5.46 0.53
CA LEU A 26 8.44 -6.27 1.20
C LEU A 26 8.04 -7.74 1.18
N GLY A 27 8.88 -8.59 0.59
CA GLY A 27 8.64 -10.02 0.44
C GLY A 27 7.81 -10.42 -0.79
N TRP A 28 7.41 -9.47 -1.64
CA TRP A 28 6.74 -9.76 -2.91
C TRP A 28 7.74 -9.87 -4.05
N LYS A 29 7.89 -11.08 -4.64
CA LYS A 29 8.93 -11.36 -5.67
C LYS A 29 10.30 -10.80 -5.24
N GLY A 30 10.62 -10.97 -3.96
CA GLY A 30 11.77 -10.35 -3.31
C GLY A 30 12.79 -11.40 -2.86
N LYS A 31 13.18 -12.35 -3.74
CA LYS A 31 14.29 -13.26 -3.46
C LYS A 31 15.63 -12.56 -3.70
N PRO A 32 16.72 -13.02 -3.06
CA PRO A 32 18.04 -12.48 -3.35
C PRO A 32 18.34 -12.47 -4.86
N GLY A 33 18.77 -11.31 -5.38
CA GLY A 33 19.02 -11.10 -6.80
C GLY A 33 17.83 -10.61 -7.62
N GLU A 34 16.61 -10.61 -7.09
CA GLU A 34 15.44 -10.01 -7.77
C GLU A 34 15.39 -8.50 -7.56
N ILE A 35 14.74 -7.79 -8.50
CA ILE A 35 14.65 -6.34 -8.53
C ILE A 35 13.95 -5.76 -7.27
N ASN A 36 13.02 -6.50 -6.68
CA ASN A 36 12.26 -6.09 -5.50
C ASN A 36 12.90 -6.56 -4.19
N PHE A 37 14.09 -7.15 -4.24
CA PHE A 37 14.77 -7.63 -3.05
C PHE A 37 15.25 -6.47 -2.18
N LEU A 38 14.68 -6.37 -0.99
CA LEU A 38 15.06 -5.40 0.04
C LEU A 38 15.64 -6.16 1.24
N ASP A 39 16.94 -6.05 1.41
CA ASP A 39 17.65 -6.48 2.61
C ASP A 39 17.65 -5.39 3.68
N GLU A 40 18.23 -5.69 4.85
CA GLU A 40 18.30 -4.76 5.98
C GLU A 40 19.02 -3.44 5.63
N LYS A 41 20.09 -3.52 4.83
CA LYS A 41 20.84 -2.34 4.39
C LYS A 41 20.00 -1.43 3.49
N LYS A 42 19.26 -2.02 2.55
CA LYS A 42 18.37 -1.27 1.65
C LYS A 42 17.21 -0.65 2.40
N ILE A 43 16.60 -1.37 3.37
CA ILE A 43 15.52 -0.81 4.19
C ILE A 43 16.05 0.35 5.03
N SER A 44 17.22 0.21 5.67
CA SER A 44 17.85 1.31 6.40
C SER A 44 18.06 2.54 5.52
N GLN A 45 18.50 2.34 4.28
CA GLN A 45 18.68 3.43 3.32
C GLN A 45 17.36 4.10 2.91
N LEU A 46 16.26 3.32 2.77
CA LEU A 46 14.93 3.89 2.52
C LEU A 46 14.47 4.78 3.68
N TYR A 47 14.73 4.38 4.94
CA TYR A 47 14.42 5.21 6.11
C TYR A 47 15.25 6.49 6.12
N ASN A 48 16.56 6.42 5.83
CA ASN A 48 17.40 7.62 5.74
C ASN A 48 16.89 8.62 4.69
N TRP A 49 16.44 8.11 3.54
CA TRP A 49 15.84 8.97 2.50
C TRP A 49 14.48 9.52 2.92
N SER A 50 13.66 8.73 3.60
CA SER A 50 12.35 9.22 4.10
C SER A 50 12.51 10.33 5.13
N GLU A 51 13.50 10.24 6.03
CA GLU A 51 13.86 11.30 6.96
C GLU A 51 14.39 12.54 6.23
N LYS A 52 15.33 12.36 5.29
CA LYS A 52 15.92 13.45 4.48
C LYS A 52 14.85 14.28 3.76
N TYR A 53 13.78 13.62 3.26
CA TYR A 53 12.73 14.28 2.50
C TYR A 53 11.44 14.52 3.32
N GLU A 54 11.47 14.26 4.62
CA GLU A 54 10.35 14.50 5.54
C GLU A 54 9.02 13.87 5.07
N ILE A 55 9.07 12.60 4.63
CA ILE A 55 7.91 11.82 4.22
C ILE A 55 7.88 10.51 5.00
N ASP A 56 6.71 10.10 5.48
CA ASP A 56 6.59 8.83 6.17
C ASP A 56 6.80 7.63 5.23
N LEU A 57 7.35 6.55 5.78
CA LEU A 57 7.59 5.31 5.05
C LEU A 57 6.65 4.22 5.54
N MET A 58 6.13 3.43 4.59
CA MET A 58 5.28 2.29 4.87
C MET A 58 5.65 1.09 3.98
N PHE A 59 5.37 -0.12 4.46
CA PHE A 59 5.57 -1.34 3.66
C PHE A 59 4.29 -2.17 3.57
N SER A 60 4.00 -2.67 2.36
CA SER A 60 3.14 -3.84 2.20
C SER A 60 3.95 -5.09 2.48
N VAL A 61 3.52 -5.90 3.45
CA VAL A 61 4.25 -7.11 3.89
C VAL A 61 3.57 -8.35 3.32
N PHE A 62 4.37 -9.24 2.72
CA PHE A 62 3.86 -10.42 2.01
C PHE A 62 4.32 -11.75 2.61
N THR A 63 5.28 -11.75 3.54
CA THR A 63 5.79 -12.99 4.16
C THR A 63 6.16 -12.75 5.63
N LYS A 64 6.20 -13.82 6.41
CA LYS A 64 6.65 -13.76 7.82
C LYS A 64 8.11 -13.32 7.96
N ASP A 65 8.98 -13.74 7.05
CA ASP A 65 10.39 -13.30 7.05
C ASP A 65 10.51 -11.80 6.78
N ALA A 66 9.69 -11.26 5.86
CA ALA A 66 9.60 -9.84 5.60
C ALA A 66 9.12 -9.07 6.86
N LEU A 67 8.12 -9.58 7.56
CA LEU A 67 7.65 -9.00 8.81
C LEU A 67 8.74 -9.03 9.90
N LYS A 68 9.45 -10.16 10.04
CA LYS A 68 10.55 -10.31 10.99
C LYS A 68 11.69 -9.30 10.69
N LEU A 69 12.01 -9.11 9.42
CA LEU A 69 12.99 -8.12 9.01
C LEU A 69 12.52 -6.69 9.32
N LEU A 70 11.27 -6.37 8.99
CA LEU A 70 10.70 -5.04 9.19
C LEU A 70 10.61 -4.66 10.68
N LYS A 71 10.38 -5.62 11.59
CA LYS A 71 10.37 -5.41 13.05
C LYS A 71 11.68 -4.85 13.62
N LYS A 72 12.78 -4.86 12.87
CA LYS A 72 14.05 -4.24 13.29
C LYS A 72 14.08 -2.71 13.11
N PHE A 73 13.06 -2.14 12.49
CA PHE A 73 12.97 -0.73 12.13
C PHE A 73 11.82 -0.02 12.87
N PRO A 74 11.84 1.31 12.96
CA PRO A 74 10.80 2.10 13.63
C PRO A 74 9.51 2.14 12.79
N ILE A 75 8.71 1.08 12.83
CA ILE A 75 7.45 0.98 12.09
C ILE A 75 6.39 1.85 12.76
N LYS A 76 5.82 2.81 12.03
CA LYS A 76 4.67 3.58 12.50
C LYS A 76 3.34 3.00 11.98
N ARG A 77 3.36 2.47 10.76
CA ARG A 77 2.17 1.93 10.07
C ARG A 77 2.55 0.83 9.09
N ILE A 78 1.58 0.00 8.73
CA ILE A 78 1.81 -1.15 7.88
C ILE A 78 0.64 -1.38 6.91
N LYS A 79 0.92 -1.98 5.76
CA LYS A 79 -0.09 -2.33 4.77
C LYS A 79 -0.25 -3.83 4.65
N ILE A 80 -1.50 -4.28 4.65
CA ILE A 80 -1.92 -5.62 4.24
C ILE A 80 -2.56 -5.52 2.85
N ALA A 81 -1.89 -6.10 1.85
CA ALA A 81 -2.42 -6.15 0.49
C ALA A 81 -3.59 -7.15 0.40
N SER A 82 -4.49 -6.96 -0.58
CA SER A 82 -5.64 -7.86 -0.81
C SER A 82 -5.23 -9.33 -0.97
N ARG A 83 -4.08 -9.57 -1.60
CA ARG A 83 -3.53 -10.92 -1.77
C ARG A 83 -3.07 -11.54 -0.46
N THR A 84 -2.39 -10.77 0.40
CA THR A 84 -1.97 -11.23 1.73
C THR A 84 -3.18 -11.56 2.58
N LEU A 85 -4.20 -10.68 2.59
CA LEU A 85 -5.45 -10.91 3.30
C LEU A 85 -6.14 -12.21 2.86
N LYS A 86 -6.17 -12.50 1.55
CA LYS A 86 -6.80 -13.70 1.00
C LYS A 86 -6.01 -14.97 1.32
N ASN A 87 -4.69 -14.93 1.24
CA ASN A 87 -3.86 -16.13 1.17
C ASN A 87 -3.16 -16.48 2.50
N ASP A 88 -2.99 -15.52 3.41
CA ASP A 88 -2.24 -15.71 4.66
C ASP A 88 -2.86 -14.91 5.82
N ILE A 89 -3.98 -15.43 6.32
CA ILE A 89 -4.71 -14.79 7.43
C ILE A 89 -3.89 -14.80 8.73
N ASP A 90 -2.99 -15.76 8.91
CA ASP A 90 -2.16 -15.84 10.10
C ASP A 90 -1.06 -14.78 10.10
N LEU A 91 -0.49 -14.46 8.93
CA LEU A 91 0.38 -13.30 8.79
C LEU A 91 -0.38 -12.00 9.08
N CYS A 92 -1.64 -11.89 8.62
CA CYS A 92 -2.46 -10.72 8.94
C CYS A 92 -2.67 -10.56 10.45
N LYS A 93 -2.98 -11.64 11.17
CA LYS A 93 -3.11 -11.62 12.64
C LYS A 93 -1.79 -11.23 13.33
N GLU A 94 -0.66 -11.76 12.85
CA GLU A 94 0.66 -11.40 13.39
C GLU A 94 0.97 -9.92 13.16
N ILE A 95 0.62 -9.36 11.99
CA ILE A 95 0.76 -7.92 11.72
C ILE A 95 -0.10 -7.11 12.67
N LEU A 96 -1.37 -7.48 12.86
CA LEU A 96 -2.30 -6.76 13.74
C LEU A 96 -1.88 -6.82 15.22
N SER A 97 -1.22 -7.91 15.64
CA SER A 97 -0.70 -8.01 17.02
C SER A 97 0.38 -6.97 17.34
N LEU A 98 0.93 -6.26 16.35
CA LEU A 98 1.85 -5.15 16.57
C LEU A 98 1.14 -3.87 17.04
N ASN A 99 -0.19 -3.83 17.00
CA ASN A 99 -1.00 -2.69 17.42
C ASN A 99 -0.62 -1.37 16.71
N LEU A 100 -0.33 -1.44 15.42
CA LEU A 100 0.04 -0.32 14.56
C LEU A 100 -1.13 0.12 13.69
N GLU A 101 -1.12 1.39 13.24
CA GLU A 101 -2.03 1.83 12.18
C GLU A 101 -1.87 0.90 10.97
N THR A 102 -2.94 0.18 10.61
CA THR A 102 -2.89 -0.86 9.58
C THR A 102 -3.90 -0.58 8.48
N PHE A 103 -3.40 -0.46 7.25
CA PHE A 103 -4.22 -0.29 6.06
C PHE A 103 -4.47 -1.66 5.42
N ILE A 104 -5.74 -2.01 5.14
CA ILE A 104 -6.11 -3.31 4.56
C ILE A 104 -6.90 -3.11 3.28
N SER A 105 -6.36 -3.53 2.13
CA SER A 105 -7.11 -3.53 0.87
C SER A 105 -8.01 -4.76 0.73
N LEU A 106 -9.27 -4.54 0.33
CA LEU A 106 -10.32 -5.56 0.25
C LEU A 106 -10.58 -6.10 -1.17
N GLY A 107 -9.69 -5.87 -2.12
CA GLY A 107 -9.91 -6.21 -3.53
C GLY A 107 -10.15 -7.70 -3.82
N MET A 108 -9.63 -8.58 -2.98
CA MET A 108 -9.82 -10.04 -3.06
C MET A 108 -10.67 -10.60 -1.91
N TRP A 109 -11.23 -9.75 -1.05
CA TRP A 109 -12.15 -10.14 0.01
C TRP A 109 -13.58 -10.13 -0.54
N GLU A 110 -14.26 -11.27 -0.49
CA GLU A 110 -15.56 -11.44 -1.15
C GLU A 110 -16.70 -10.84 -0.34
N ASP A 111 -16.77 -11.16 0.95
CA ASP A 111 -17.82 -10.66 1.85
C ASP A 111 -17.43 -9.30 2.47
N LYS A 112 -17.75 -8.22 1.73
CA LYS A 112 -17.51 -6.86 2.20
C LYS A 112 -18.52 -6.38 3.25
N SER A 113 -19.57 -7.14 3.51
CA SER A 113 -20.51 -6.88 4.59
C SER A 113 -19.99 -7.36 5.95
N ASN A 114 -19.09 -8.34 5.93
CA ASN A 114 -18.43 -8.89 7.12
C ASN A 114 -16.92 -8.75 7.02
N LEU A 115 -16.39 -7.71 7.63
CA LEU A 115 -14.95 -7.41 7.58
C LEU A 115 -14.15 -8.45 8.38
N PRO A 116 -12.94 -8.81 7.90
CA PRO A 116 -12.16 -9.92 8.46
C PRO A 116 -11.68 -9.70 9.90
N PHE A 117 -11.53 -8.45 10.31
CA PHE A 117 -11.05 -8.07 11.64
C PHE A 117 -11.83 -6.87 12.18
N LYS A 118 -11.89 -6.76 13.52
CA LYS A 118 -12.49 -5.62 14.22
C LYS A 118 -11.42 -5.02 15.13
N ASP A 119 -10.83 -3.91 14.70
CA ASP A 119 -9.79 -3.19 15.42
C ASP A 119 -9.82 -1.72 14.98
N GLU A 120 -9.73 -0.80 15.93
CA GLU A 120 -9.80 0.65 15.67
C GLU A 120 -8.58 1.19 14.89
N ASN A 121 -7.45 0.49 14.97
CA ASN A 121 -6.25 0.85 14.21
C ASN A 121 -6.32 0.44 12.73
N ILE A 122 -7.39 -0.25 12.31
CA ILE A 122 -7.55 -0.69 10.92
C ILE A 122 -8.28 0.36 10.09
N LYS A 123 -7.67 0.70 8.96
CA LYS A 123 -8.30 1.46 7.87
C LYS A 123 -8.51 0.54 6.67
N TYR A 124 -9.76 0.15 6.45
CA TYR A 124 -10.11 -0.64 5.28
C TYR A 124 -10.19 0.22 4.03
N MET A 125 -9.63 -0.30 2.94
CA MET A 125 -9.59 0.38 1.65
C MET A 125 -10.37 -0.44 0.61
N TRP A 126 -11.34 0.20 -0.03
CA TRP A 126 -11.94 -0.37 -1.22
C TRP A 126 -10.87 -0.49 -2.31
N CYS A 127 -10.91 -1.59 -3.03
CA CYS A 127 -9.92 -1.90 -4.05
C CYS A 127 -10.53 -2.86 -5.07
N LYS A 128 -10.14 -2.73 -6.33
CA LYS A 128 -10.33 -3.75 -7.34
C LYS A 128 -8.95 -4.28 -7.75
N SER A 129 -8.75 -5.59 -7.61
CA SER A 129 -7.45 -6.23 -7.88
C SER A 129 -7.28 -6.58 -9.37
N SER A 130 -7.60 -5.64 -10.27
CA SER A 130 -7.32 -5.67 -11.69
C SER A 130 -6.42 -4.50 -12.10
N TYR A 131 -5.52 -4.70 -13.05
CA TYR A 131 -4.49 -3.74 -13.45
C TYR A 131 -4.44 -3.60 -14.97
N PRO A 132 -5.00 -2.52 -15.56
CA PRO A 132 -5.76 -1.45 -14.88
C PRO A 132 -7.16 -1.91 -14.47
N THR A 133 -7.78 -1.16 -13.54
CA THR A 133 -9.19 -1.33 -13.19
C THR A 133 -10.03 -0.81 -14.36
N SER A 134 -11.02 -1.59 -14.79
CA SER A 134 -11.92 -1.22 -15.86
C SER A 134 -12.98 -0.19 -15.43
N ASN A 135 -13.54 0.57 -16.40
CA ASN A 135 -14.62 1.50 -16.11
C ASN A 135 -15.87 0.80 -15.54
N ASP A 136 -16.13 -0.45 -15.91
CA ASP A 136 -17.25 -1.22 -15.35
C ASP A 136 -17.01 -1.58 -13.90
N ASP A 137 -15.78 -1.94 -13.53
CA ASP A 137 -15.40 -2.19 -12.14
C ASP A 137 -15.51 -0.93 -11.29
N LEU A 138 -15.21 0.25 -11.85
CA LEU A 138 -15.32 1.54 -11.17
C LEU A 138 -16.75 1.95 -10.85
N LYS A 139 -17.75 1.41 -11.53
CA LYS A 139 -19.17 1.58 -11.16
C LYS A 139 -19.47 1.04 -9.75
N LEU A 140 -18.66 0.11 -9.26
CA LEU A 140 -18.77 -0.47 -7.92
C LEU A 140 -18.06 0.36 -6.83
N LEU A 141 -17.38 1.45 -7.19
CA LEU A 141 -16.73 2.35 -6.23
C LEU A 141 -17.76 2.89 -5.24
N PRO A 142 -17.53 2.82 -3.92
CA PRO A 142 -18.46 3.31 -2.92
C PRO A 142 -18.93 4.74 -3.21
N LYS A 143 -20.24 4.98 -3.09
CA LYS A 143 -20.83 6.32 -3.26
C LYS A 143 -20.55 7.23 -2.08
N ASN A 144 -20.20 6.67 -0.93
CA ASN A 144 -19.86 7.39 0.29
C ASN A 144 -18.82 6.58 1.07
N PHE A 145 -17.75 7.25 1.52
CA PHE A 145 -16.70 6.71 2.39
C PHE A 145 -16.78 7.25 3.82
N LYS A 146 -17.58 8.31 4.07
CA LYS A 146 -17.73 8.89 5.41
C LYS A 146 -18.49 7.93 6.31
N ASP A 147 -18.07 7.86 7.56
CA ASP A 147 -18.74 7.08 8.61
C ASP A 147 -18.99 5.61 8.23
N ARG A 148 -18.09 5.05 7.43
CA ARG A 148 -18.14 3.68 6.96
C ARG A 148 -16.88 2.92 7.40
N PRO A 149 -17.00 1.61 7.64
CA PRO A 149 -15.82 0.79 7.94
C PRO A 149 -14.76 0.84 6.83
N ILE A 150 -15.20 0.98 5.55
CA ILE A 150 -14.31 1.17 4.39
C ILE A 150 -14.18 2.68 4.19
N SER A 151 -13.09 3.24 4.65
CA SER A 151 -12.80 4.68 4.61
C SER A 151 -11.72 5.09 3.62
N GLY A 152 -11.08 4.13 2.96
CA GLY A 152 -9.99 4.37 2.00
C GLY A 152 -10.24 3.76 0.63
N TYR A 153 -9.44 4.21 -0.34
CA TYR A 153 -9.41 3.71 -1.71
C TYR A 153 -7.98 3.37 -2.13
N SER A 154 -7.77 2.12 -2.60
CA SER A 154 -6.53 1.71 -3.25
C SER A 154 -6.78 1.63 -4.74
N ASP A 155 -6.29 2.60 -5.49
CA ASP A 155 -6.57 2.80 -6.91
C ASP A 155 -5.63 1.99 -7.81
N HIS A 156 -6.19 1.41 -8.86
CA HIS A 156 -5.47 0.72 -9.92
C HIS A 156 -5.99 1.13 -11.30
N SER A 157 -6.72 2.25 -11.38
CA SER A 157 -7.20 2.81 -12.63
C SER A 157 -6.10 3.59 -13.35
N ILE A 158 -6.40 4.05 -14.57
CA ILE A 158 -5.49 4.91 -15.30
C ILE A 158 -5.84 6.37 -14.99
N GLY A 159 -4.85 7.16 -14.60
CA GLY A 159 -5.03 8.57 -14.25
C GLY A 159 -5.37 8.74 -12.76
N ILE A 160 -5.90 9.91 -12.39
CA ILE A 160 -6.21 10.31 -11.02
C ILE A 160 -7.70 10.60 -10.80
N ASP A 161 -8.53 10.48 -11.81
CA ASP A 161 -9.93 10.94 -11.77
C ASP A 161 -10.74 10.16 -10.73
N THR A 162 -10.49 8.85 -10.62
CA THR A 162 -11.15 7.98 -9.64
C THR A 162 -10.69 8.22 -8.22
N ALA A 163 -9.42 8.57 -8.02
CA ALA A 163 -8.88 9.02 -6.74
C ALA A 163 -9.58 10.31 -6.29
N LEU A 164 -9.68 11.31 -7.17
CA LEU A 164 -10.40 12.56 -6.89
C LEU A 164 -11.88 12.32 -6.59
N LEU A 165 -12.51 11.40 -7.33
CA LEU A 165 -13.89 10.99 -7.07
C LEU A 165 -14.04 10.32 -5.69
N ALA A 166 -13.12 9.45 -5.30
CA ALA A 166 -13.13 8.83 -3.97
C ALA A 166 -12.98 9.87 -2.86
N ILE A 167 -12.07 10.84 -3.02
CA ILE A 167 -11.89 11.96 -2.09
C ILE A 167 -13.18 12.80 -1.98
N SER A 168 -13.80 13.15 -3.10
CA SER A 168 -15.06 13.90 -3.12
C SER A 168 -16.21 13.15 -2.41
N ARG A 169 -16.14 11.83 -2.40
CA ARG A 169 -17.07 10.94 -1.67
C ARG A 169 -16.66 10.68 -0.23
N GLY A 170 -15.61 11.35 0.26
CA GLY A 170 -15.18 11.33 1.66
C GLY A 170 -14.16 10.25 2.01
N ALA A 171 -13.43 9.69 1.03
CA ALA A 171 -12.29 8.82 1.33
C ALA A 171 -11.24 9.61 2.12
N SER A 172 -10.83 9.07 3.27
CA SER A 172 -9.81 9.66 4.14
C SER A 172 -8.39 9.21 3.79
N VAL A 173 -8.28 8.15 3.02
CA VAL A 173 -6.99 7.58 2.56
C VAL A 173 -7.12 7.18 1.10
N VAL A 174 -6.16 7.60 0.30
CA VAL A 174 -6.02 7.16 -1.10
C VAL A 174 -4.62 6.62 -1.31
N GLU A 175 -4.53 5.48 -1.98
CA GLU A 175 -3.28 4.85 -2.39
C GLU A 175 -3.21 4.80 -3.91
N GLU A 176 -2.14 5.36 -4.45
CA GLU A 176 -1.87 5.43 -5.89
C GLU A 176 -0.53 4.78 -6.24
N HIS A 177 -0.45 4.25 -7.46
CA HIS A 177 0.83 3.87 -8.04
C HIS A 177 1.59 5.12 -8.50
N PHE A 178 2.86 5.18 -8.16
CA PHE A 178 3.73 6.28 -8.52
C PHE A 178 4.91 5.82 -9.39
N THR A 179 5.23 6.56 -10.44
CA THR A 179 6.34 6.30 -11.34
C THR A 179 7.05 7.59 -11.73
N LEU A 180 8.36 7.52 -11.97
CA LEU A 180 9.16 8.63 -12.50
C LEU A 180 8.99 8.79 -14.01
N ASP A 181 8.61 7.72 -14.71
CA ASP A 181 8.48 7.71 -16.16
C ASP A 181 7.26 6.87 -16.59
N LYS A 182 6.27 7.52 -17.19
CA LYS A 182 5.06 6.87 -17.69
C LYS A 182 5.28 6.10 -19.00
N SER A 183 6.39 6.34 -19.70
CA SER A 183 6.74 5.61 -20.93
C SER A 183 7.36 4.24 -20.65
N SER A 184 7.73 3.97 -19.38
CA SER A 184 8.34 2.72 -18.97
C SER A 184 7.35 1.55 -19.07
N THR A 185 7.72 0.52 -19.83
CA THR A 185 6.96 -0.73 -19.96
C THR A 185 6.97 -1.59 -18.69
N PHE A 186 7.69 -1.20 -17.66
CA PHE A 186 7.85 -1.91 -16.38
C PHE A 186 6.84 -1.52 -15.29
N ILE A 187 5.82 -0.72 -15.63
CA ILE A 187 4.73 -0.37 -14.71
C ILE A 187 3.73 -1.54 -14.68
N ARG A 188 3.97 -2.49 -13.79
CA ARG A 188 3.00 -3.51 -13.36
C ARG A 188 3.17 -3.80 -11.88
#